data_fc5ff459861c2893862658b89e836ab6
#
_entry.id   fc5ff459861c2893862658b89e836ab6
#
_cell.length_a   1.000
_cell.length_b   1.000
_cell.length_c   1.000
_cell.angle_alpha   90.00
_cell.angle_beta   90.00
_cell.angle_gamma   90.00
#
_symmetry.space_group_name_H-M   'P 1'
#
loop_
_entity.id
_entity.type
_entity.pdbx_description
1 polymer ?
#
loop_
_entity_poly.entity_id
_entity_poly.type
_entity_poly.pdbx_seq_one_letter_code
_entity_poly.pdbx_strand_id
1 'polypeptide(L)'
;MHCRITKINHKPDSLDDLLGYLKSVESDVNSIDGLHSVTMVNISETESIAFSEYENEEQMNNAGEKYREIMGGMAQYFSGPPEMGNGDAVWSWSK
;
A
#
# COMPACT_ATOMS: atom_id res chain seq x y z
N MET A 1 12.95 10.22 -4.02
CA MET A 1 11.92 9.17 -3.88
C MET A 1 10.54 9.77 -3.76
N HIS A 2 9.58 9.16 -4.39
CA HIS A 2 8.18 9.57 -4.31
C HIS A 2 7.38 8.53 -3.54
N CYS A 3 6.59 8.95 -2.58
CA CYS A 3 5.86 8.04 -1.69
C CYS A 3 4.36 8.14 -1.88
N ARG A 4 3.67 7.00 -1.84
CA ARG A 4 2.21 6.93 -1.74
C ARG A 4 1.85 6.50 -0.33
N ILE A 5 0.90 7.19 0.27
CA ILE A 5 0.39 6.86 1.60
C ILE A 5 -1.07 6.47 1.45
N THR A 6 -1.44 5.31 1.96
CA THR A 6 -2.81 4.80 1.88
C THR A 6 -3.30 4.49 3.28
N LYS A 7 -4.35 5.18 3.71
CA LYS A 7 -5.03 4.87 4.97
C LYS A 7 -6.15 3.88 4.65
N ILE A 8 -6.10 2.74 5.32
CA ILE A 8 -7.04 1.63 5.09
C ILE A 8 -7.91 1.47 6.33
N ASN A 9 -9.22 1.55 6.12
CA ASN A 9 -10.19 1.22 7.16
C ASN A 9 -10.70 -0.19 6.84
N HIS A 10 -10.42 -1.15 7.71
CA HIS A 10 -10.78 -2.55 7.49
C HIS A 10 -11.74 -3.05 8.55
N LYS A 11 -12.46 -4.13 8.22
CA LYS A 11 -13.43 -4.73 9.11
C LYS A 11 -12.73 -5.31 10.34
N PRO A 12 -13.39 -5.30 11.52
CA PRO A 12 -12.85 -5.99 12.69
C PRO A 12 -12.60 -7.47 12.34
N ASP A 13 -11.54 -8.04 12.89
CA ASP A 13 -11.17 -9.45 12.71
C ASP A 13 -10.76 -9.81 11.26
N SER A 14 -10.55 -8.82 10.38
CA SER A 14 -10.15 -9.07 8.99
C SER A 14 -8.66 -8.93 8.74
N LEU A 15 -7.88 -8.48 9.73
CA LEU A 15 -6.46 -8.19 9.53
C LEU A 15 -5.67 -9.42 9.06
N ASP A 16 -5.88 -10.57 9.68
CA ASP A 16 -5.14 -11.78 9.31
C ASP A 16 -5.44 -12.21 7.87
N ASP A 17 -6.71 -12.12 7.45
CA ASP A 17 -7.10 -12.45 6.08
C ASP A 17 -6.52 -11.45 5.09
N LEU A 18 -6.52 -10.17 5.45
CA LEU A 18 -5.95 -9.12 4.63
C LEU A 18 -4.44 -9.34 4.44
N LEU A 19 -3.71 -9.66 5.51
CA LEU A 19 -2.28 -9.96 5.44
C LEU A 19 -2.01 -11.22 4.63
N GLY A 20 -2.86 -12.24 4.73
CA GLY A 20 -2.77 -13.43 3.92
C GLY A 20 -2.92 -13.14 2.43
N TYR A 21 -3.86 -12.26 2.09
CA TYR A 21 -4.03 -11.81 0.71
C TYR A 21 -2.78 -11.07 0.21
N LEU A 22 -2.24 -10.13 1.00
CA LEU A 22 -1.03 -9.39 0.62
C LEU A 22 0.14 -10.34 0.39
N LYS A 23 0.30 -11.33 1.23
CA LYS A 23 1.34 -12.33 1.05
C LYS A 23 1.16 -13.09 -0.27
N SER A 24 -0.07 -13.38 -0.66
CA SER A 24 -0.36 -14.10 -1.90
C SER A 24 -0.05 -13.30 -3.16
N VAL A 25 0.05 -11.96 -3.06
CA VAL A 25 0.32 -11.08 -4.21
C VAL A 25 1.73 -10.48 -4.19
N GLU A 26 2.62 -10.97 -3.32
CA GLU A 26 3.99 -10.45 -3.24
C GLU A 26 4.76 -10.53 -4.55
N SER A 27 4.53 -11.55 -5.36
CA SER A 27 5.17 -11.64 -6.67
C SER A 27 4.70 -10.55 -7.62
N ASP A 28 3.41 -10.19 -7.55
CA ASP A 28 2.87 -9.08 -8.34
C ASP A 28 3.46 -7.76 -7.87
N VAL A 29 3.57 -7.57 -6.57
CA VAL A 29 4.20 -6.38 -5.98
C VAL A 29 5.65 -6.28 -6.44
N ASN A 30 6.37 -7.40 -6.39
CA ASN A 30 7.78 -7.45 -6.80
C ASN A 30 7.99 -7.13 -8.29
N SER A 31 6.95 -7.31 -9.11
CA SER A 31 7.04 -7.03 -10.55
C SER A 31 6.86 -5.55 -10.90
N ILE A 32 6.53 -4.70 -9.93
CA ILE A 32 6.29 -3.27 -10.18
C ILE A 32 7.62 -2.55 -10.37
N ASP A 33 7.82 -2.00 -11.57
CA ASP A 33 9.02 -1.24 -11.89
C ASP A 33 9.09 0.04 -11.07
N GLY A 34 10.26 0.33 -10.53
CA GLY A 34 10.49 1.56 -9.76
C GLY A 34 10.00 1.52 -8.32
N LEU A 35 9.32 0.45 -7.91
CA LEU A 35 8.90 0.29 -6.51
C LEU A 35 10.08 -0.20 -5.68
N HIS A 36 10.40 0.51 -4.61
CA HIS A 36 11.51 0.18 -3.71
C HIS A 36 11.07 -0.56 -2.47
N SER A 37 9.94 -0.15 -1.90
CA SER A 37 9.46 -0.77 -0.66
C SER A 37 7.97 -0.53 -0.46
N VAL A 38 7.34 -1.43 0.27
CA VAL A 38 5.98 -1.27 0.76
C VAL A 38 5.98 -1.70 2.22
N THR A 39 5.45 -0.85 3.08
CA THR A 39 5.33 -1.15 4.50
C THR A 39 3.91 -0.84 4.94
N MET A 40 3.28 -1.77 5.64
CA MET A 40 1.98 -1.54 6.23
C MET A 40 2.10 -1.54 7.74
N VAL A 41 1.56 -0.50 8.37
CA VAL A 41 1.56 -0.33 9.83
C VAL A 41 0.13 -0.48 10.32
N ASN A 42 -0.10 -1.41 11.25
CA ASN A 42 -1.41 -1.59 11.86
C ASN A 42 -1.55 -0.63 13.05
N ILE A 43 -2.59 0.21 13.01
CA ILE A 43 -2.84 1.22 14.04
C ILE A 43 -3.83 0.68 15.07
N SER A 44 -4.87 -0.01 14.63
CA SER A 44 -5.93 -0.54 15.49
C SER A 44 -6.60 -1.74 14.81
N GLU A 45 -7.63 -2.30 15.44
CA GLU A 45 -8.41 -3.41 14.87
C GLU A 45 -9.06 -3.05 13.53
N THR A 46 -9.26 -1.76 13.27
CA THR A 46 -10.00 -1.30 12.09
C THR A 46 -9.22 -0.33 11.21
N GLU A 47 -7.96 -0.05 11.52
CA GLU A 47 -7.19 0.95 10.78
C GLU A 47 -5.74 0.53 10.59
N SER A 48 -5.25 0.68 9.36
CA SER A 48 -3.85 0.47 8.99
C SER A 48 -3.42 1.54 7.99
N ILE A 49 -2.12 1.82 7.95
CA ILE A 49 -1.55 2.78 7.02
C ILE A 49 -0.45 2.07 6.23
N ALA A 50 -0.51 2.17 4.91
CA ALA A 50 0.52 1.63 4.03
C ALA A 50 1.36 2.75 3.42
N PHE A 51 2.65 2.50 3.34
CA PHE A 51 3.62 3.40 2.72
C PHE A 51 4.30 2.67 1.57
N SER A 52 4.20 3.23 0.35
CA SER A 52 4.89 2.70 -0.82
C SER A 52 5.91 3.72 -1.28
N GLU A 53 7.15 3.28 -1.51
CA GLU A 53 8.23 4.16 -1.94
C GLU A 53 8.65 3.81 -3.37
N TYR A 54 8.61 4.80 -4.25
CA TYR A 54 8.94 4.66 -5.67
C TYR A 54 10.15 5.51 -6.03
N GLU A 55 10.84 5.14 -7.10
CA GLU A 55 11.98 5.88 -7.63
C GLU A 55 11.62 7.35 -7.88
N ASN A 56 10.46 7.59 -8.50
CA ASN A 56 9.95 8.93 -8.81
C ASN A 56 8.44 8.89 -9.04
N GLU A 57 7.83 10.07 -9.22
CA GLU A 57 6.39 10.18 -9.42
C GLU A 57 5.93 9.48 -10.70
N GLU A 58 6.72 9.55 -11.76
CA GLU A 58 6.39 8.87 -13.03
C GLU A 58 6.24 7.37 -12.82
N GLN A 59 7.17 6.74 -12.09
CA GLN A 59 7.12 5.32 -11.80
C GLN A 59 5.89 4.97 -10.95
N MET A 60 5.56 5.82 -9.99
CA MET A 60 4.34 5.63 -9.19
C MET A 60 3.10 5.67 -10.07
N ASN A 61 3.03 6.64 -10.98
CA ASN A 61 1.88 6.77 -11.88
C ASN A 61 1.78 5.57 -12.84
N ASN A 62 2.92 5.08 -13.34
CA ASN A 62 2.95 3.91 -14.21
C ASN A 62 2.50 2.64 -13.48
N ALA A 63 2.68 2.58 -12.17
CA ALA A 63 2.26 1.45 -11.34
C ALA A 63 0.77 1.53 -10.95
N GLY A 64 0.08 2.60 -11.31
CA GLY A 64 -1.30 2.85 -10.87
C GLY A 64 -2.29 1.75 -11.19
N GLU A 65 -2.18 1.15 -12.39
CA GLU A 65 -3.08 0.08 -12.80
C GLU A 65 -2.88 -1.19 -11.94
N LYS A 66 -1.63 -1.60 -11.76
CA LYS A 66 -1.30 -2.76 -10.92
C LYS A 66 -1.70 -2.49 -9.46
N TYR A 67 -1.48 -1.27 -8.97
CA TYR A 67 -1.90 -0.86 -7.65
C TYR A 67 -3.41 -1.00 -7.46
N ARG A 68 -4.20 -0.54 -8.45
CA ARG A 68 -5.67 -0.67 -8.39
C ARG A 68 -6.11 -2.12 -8.39
N GLU A 69 -5.44 -2.99 -9.15
CA GLU A 69 -5.75 -4.42 -9.16
C GLU A 69 -5.53 -5.04 -7.77
N ILE A 70 -4.41 -4.72 -7.13
CA ILE A 70 -4.09 -5.23 -5.81
C ILE A 70 -5.09 -4.71 -4.78
N MET A 71 -5.39 -3.41 -4.81
CA MET A 71 -6.38 -2.81 -3.90
C MET A 71 -7.77 -3.39 -4.11
N GLY A 72 -8.13 -3.70 -5.36
CA GLY A 72 -9.42 -4.32 -5.69
C GLY A 72 -9.59 -5.68 -5.01
N GLY A 73 -8.52 -6.47 -4.95
CA GLY A 73 -8.53 -7.75 -4.24
C GLY A 73 -8.64 -7.61 -2.72
N MET A 74 -8.26 -6.46 -2.17
CA MET A 74 -8.34 -6.18 -0.75
C MET A 74 -9.70 -5.61 -0.33
N ALA A 75 -10.49 -5.12 -1.29
CA ALA A 75 -11.72 -4.36 -1.00
C ALA A 75 -12.72 -5.13 -0.15
N GLN A 76 -12.76 -6.44 -0.25
CA GLN A 76 -13.66 -7.27 0.55
C GLN A 76 -13.39 -7.17 2.05
N TYR A 77 -12.20 -6.75 2.45
CA TYR A 77 -11.82 -6.61 3.85
C TYR A 77 -12.01 -5.18 4.37
N PHE A 78 -12.36 -4.24 3.49
CA PHE A 78 -12.52 -2.84 3.86
C PHE A 78 -13.88 -2.56 4.45
N SER A 79 -13.93 -1.65 5.43
CA SER A 79 -15.17 -1.11 5.99
C SER A 79 -15.56 0.21 5.35
N GLY A 80 -14.69 0.76 4.49
CA GLY A 80 -14.94 2.00 3.76
C GLY A 80 -13.87 2.22 2.71
N PRO A 81 -13.98 3.27 1.88
CA PRO A 81 -12.99 3.54 0.85
C PRO A 81 -11.65 3.95 1.47
N PRO A 82 -10.52 3.55 0.86
CA PRO A 82 -9.21 3.97 1.35
C PRO A 82 -8.98 5.45 1.07
N GLU A 83 -8.23 6.10 1.92
CA GLU A 83 -7.80 7.49 1.74
C GLU A 83 -6.36 7.48 1.27
N MET A 84 -6.08 8.15 0.14
CA MET A 84 -4.77 8.12 -0.47
C MET A 84 -4.18 9.52 -0.62
N GLY A 85 -2.86 9.59 -0.45
CA GLY A 85 -2.09 10.79 -0.75
C GLY A 85 -0.73 10.37 -1.29
N ASN A 86 -0.01 11.32 -1.87
CA ASN A 86 1.33 11.07 -2.33
C ASN A 86 2.15 12.36 -2.31
N GLY A 87 3.46 12.23 -2.30
CA GLY A 87 4.37 13.35 -2.29
C GLY A 87 5.80 12.89 -2.29
N ASP A 88 6.72 13.83 -2.51
CA ASP A 88 8.15 13.53 -2.47
C ASP A 88 8.62 13.35 -1.03
N ALA A 89 9.52 12.38 -0.84
CA ALA A 89 10.21 12.22 0.43
C ALA A 89 11.19 13.38 0.56
N VAL A 90 10.96 14.26 1.51
CA VAL A 90 11.78 15.46 1.70
C VAL A 90 12.82 15.31 2.79
N TRP A 91 12.72 14.28 3.61
CA TRP A 91 13.70 13.97 4.63
C TRP A 91 13.62 12.49 4.97
N SER A 92 14.76 11.84 5.01
CA SER A 92 14.84 10.41 5.31
C SER A 92 16.13 10.15 6.06
N TRP A 93 16.05 9.33 7.09
CA TRP A 93 17.23 8.95 7.87
C TRP A 93 17.16 7.46 8.19
N SER A 94 18.29 6.80 8.07
CA SER A 94 18.40 5.40 8.44
C SER A 94 19.75 5.16 9.12
N LYS A 95 19.76 4.19 10.01
CA LYS A 95 20.96 3.85 10.76
C LYS A 95 21.78 2.78 10.06
#